data_799d8516d9ad762b1bf14ad9d5ff770c
#
_entry.id   799d8516d9ad762b1bf14ad9d5ff770c
#
_cell.length_a   1.000
_cell.length_b   1.000
_cell.length_c   1.000
_cell.angle_alpha   90.00
_cell.angle_beta   90.00
_cell.angle_gamma   90.00
#
_symmetry.space_group_name_H-M   'P 1'
#
loop_
_entity.id
_entity.type
_entity.pdbx_description
1 polymer ?
#
loop_
_entity_poly.entity_id
_entity_poly.type
_entity_poly.pdbx_seq_one_letter_code
_entity_poly.pdbx_strand_id
1 'polypeptide(L)'
;MKAFSDLTEQQKQALLKFPIYISLLATTDDKMDEEERMVAIKFAHTKAFSCQPLLTEFCQESEKVFEKNLVEIVALLPKDKASRDAAIKHELLKLETILVKLGKVYTLVMHQSMKTFKEHVSKAHHSVIEDFILPISIPGLTD
;
A
#
# COMPACT_ATOMS: atom_id res chain seq x y z
N MET A 1 2.64 3.45 -25.90
CA MET A 1 2.43 3.14 -24.47
C MET A 1 2.54 4.41 -23.65
N LYS A 2 1.59 4.62 -22.75
CA LYS A 2 1.62 5.81 -21.90
C LYS A 2 2.46 5.53 -20.66
N ALA A 3 3.20 6.53 -20.22
CA ALA A 3 4.00 6.46 -19.00
C ALA A 3 3.27 7.21 -17.87
N PHE A 4 3.75 7.01 -16.64
CA PHE A 4 3.21 7.72 -15.49
C PHE A 4 3.19 9.24 -15.71
N SER A 5 4.23 9.78 -16.32
CA SER A 5 4.34 11.22 -16.61
C SER A 5 3.26 11.74 -17.55
N ASP A 6 2.59 10.86 -18.31
CA ASP A 6 1.53 11.25 -19.23
C ASP A 6 0.17 11.41 -18.56
N LEU A 7 0.04 11.02 -17.31
CA LEU A 7 -1.19 11.19 -16.55
C LEU A 7 -1.42 12.65 -16.18
N THR A 8 -2.68 13.02 -15.96
CA THR A 8 -2.98 14.35 -15.40
C THR A 8 -2.42 14.42 -13.99
N GLU A 9 -2.23 15.63 -13.48
CA GLU A 9 -1.75 15.80 -12.11
C GLU A 9 -2.67 15.13 -11.10
N GLN A 10 -3.97 15.25 -11.28
CA GLN A 10 -4.95 14.61 -10.42
C GLN A 10 -4.82 13.09 -10.44
N GLN A 11 -4.62 12.50 -11.62
CA GLN A 11 -4.43 11.05 -11.76
C GLN A 11 -3.13 10.59 -11.11
N LYS A 12 -2.04 11.37 -11.28
CA LYS A 12 -0.77 11.06 -10.63
C LYS A 12 -0.92 11.04 -9.11
N GLN A 13 -1.52 12.08 -8.54
CA GLN A 13 -1.71 12.17 -7.11
C GLN A 13 -2.57 11.02 -6.58
N ALA A 14 -3.59 10.62 -7.32
CA ALA A 14 -4.42 9.49 -6.95
C ALA A 14 -3.60 8.19 -6.95
N LEU A 15 -2.84 7.95 -8.01
CA LEU A 15 -2.08 6.70 -8.14
C LEU A 15 -0.98 6.59 -7.07
N LEU A 16 -0.40 7.71 -6.65
CA LEU A 16 0.63 7.71 -5.61
C LEU A 16 0.11 7.21 -4.25
N LYS A 17 -1.19 7.16 -4.07
CA LYS A 17 -1.82 6.62 -2.85
C LYS A 17 -1.95 5.11 -2.85
N PHE A 18 -1.66 4.46 -3.97
CA PHE A 18 -1.82 3.01 -4.12
C PHE A 18 -1.07 2.23 -3.03
N PRO A 19 0.23 2.47 -2.79
CA PRO A 19 0.94 1.73 -1.75
C PRO A 19 0.35 1.94 -0.36
N ILE A 20 -0.23 3.11 -0.11
CA ILE A 20 -0.87 3.40 1.18
C ILE A 20 -2.08 2.50 1.40
N TYR A 21 -2.97 2.43 0.42
CA TYR A 21 -4.18 1.59 0.54
C TYR A 21 -3.83 0.11 0.67
N ILE A 22 -2.84 -0.34 -0.08
CA ILE A 22 -2.36 -1.72 0.00
C ILE A 22 -1.80 -2.01 1.40
N SER A 23 -1.01 -1.08 1.95
CA SER A 23 -0.44 -1.21 3.29
C SER A 23 -1.52 -1.31 4.36
N LEU A 24 -2.55 -0.47 4.24
CA LEU A 24 -3.64 -0.47 5.20
C LEU A 24 -4.43 -1.76 5.15
N LEU A 25 -4.64 -2.34 3.97
CA LEU A 25 -5.28 -3.65 3.85
C LEU A 25 -4.42 -4.75 4.48
N ALA A 26 -3.09 -4.64 4.34
CA ALA A 26 -2.18 -5.63 4.91
C ALA A 26 -2.14 -5.60 6.44
N THR A 27 -2.64 -4.54 7.06
CA THR A 27 -2.58 -4.34 8.51
C THR A 27 -3.98 -4.18 9.12
N THR A 28 -4.94 -4.99 8.67
CA THR A 28 -6.34 -4.90 9.13
C THR A 28 -6.59 -5.62 10.45
N ASP A 29 -5.57 -6.17 11.08
CA ASP A 29 -5.72 -6.89 12.34
C ASP A 29 -6.12 -5.93 13.46
N ASP A 30 -7.19 -6.27 14.18
CA ASP A 30 -7.70 -5.46 15.30
C ASP A 30 -6.82 -5.52 16.55
N LYS A 31 -5.82 -6.40 16.57
CA LYS A 31 -4.91 -6.56 17.72
C LYS A 31 -3.87 -5.45 17.82
N MET A 32 -3.73 -4.64 16.79
CA MET A 32 -2.81 -3.50 16.79
C MET A 32 -3.57 -2.19 16.85
N ASP A 33 -3.03 -1.23 17.57
CA ASP A 33 -3.57 0.11 17.51
C ASP A 33 -3.06 0.84 16.26
N GLU A 34 -3.59 2.02 16.03
CA GLU A 34 -3.27 2.81 14.84
C GLU A 34 -1.80 3.19 14.78
N GLU A 35 -1.21 3.55 15.93
CA GLU A 35 0.19 3.95 16.00
C GLU A 35 1.11 2.78 15.64
N GLU A 36 0.85 1.59 16.19
CA GLU A 36 1.63 0.40 15.88
C GLU A 36 1.53 0.04 14.41
N ARG A 37 0.33 0.18 13.83
CA ARG A 37 0.09 -0.08 12.41
C ARG A 37 0.92 0.86 11.55
N MET A 38 0.93 2.14 11.88
CA MET A 38 1.70 3.12 11.12
C MET A 38 3.21 2.86 11.22
N VAL A 39 3.69 2.44 12.37
CA VAL A 39 5.10 2.07 12.55
C VAL A 39 5.47 0.89 11.65
N ALA A 40 4.63 -0.14 11.60
CA ALA A 40 4.89 -1.30 10.75
C ALA A 40 4.91 -0.92 9.27
N ILE A 41 3.99 -0.07 8.84
CA ILE A 41 3.93 0.38 7.46
C ILE A 41 5.17 1.21 7.08
N LYS A 42 5.56 2.15 7.92
CA LYS A 42 6.75 2.97 7.68
C LYS A 42 8.02 2.11 7.63
N PHE A 43 8.13 1.15 8.54
CA PHE A 43 9.26 0.23 8.56
C PHE A 43 9.34 -0.56 7.26
N ALA A 44 8.24 -1.13 6.82
CA ALA A 44 8.20 -1.90 5.58
C ALA A 44 8.55 -1.02 4.37
N HIS A 45 8.05 0.20 4.34
CA HIS A 45 8.35 1.13 3.26
C HIS A 45 9.84 1.44 3.18
N THR A 46 10.45 1.72 4.31
CA THR A 46 11.89 2.03 4.38
C THR A 46 12.76 0.86 3.95
N LYS A 47 12.38 -0.37 4.34
CA LYS A 47 13.22 -1.55 4.11
C LYS A 47 12.94 -2.26 2.79
N ALA A 48 11.70 -2.23 2.32
CA ALA A 48 11.29 -3.13 1.26
C ALA A 48 10.64 -2.46 0.05
N PHE A 49 10.44 -1.14 0.08
CA PHE A 49 9.81 -0.47 -1.04
C PHE A 49 10.81 -0.31 -2.18
N SER A 50 10.75 -1.22 -3.12
CA SER A 50 11.59 -1.18 -4.31
C SER A 50 10.71 -1.41 -5.54
N CYS A 51 11.18 -0.94 -6.68
CA CYS A 51 10.40 -0.97 -7.90
C CYS A 51 11.22 -1.44 -9.08
N GLN A 52 10.54 -2.11 -10.00
CA GLN A 52 11.13 -2.45 -11.26
C GLN A 52 11.37 -1.19 -12.11
N PRO A 53 12.29 -1.26 -13.09
CA PRO A 53 12.63 -0.07 -13.89
C PRO A 53 11.44 0.65 -14.51
N LEU A 54 10.42 -0.09 -14.94
CA LEU A 54 9.22 0.50 -15.52
C LEU A 54 8.49 1.44 -14.56
N LEU A 55 8.59 1.21 -13.26
CA LEU A 55 7.91 1.97 -12.22
C LEU A 55 8.80 3.00 -11.53
N THR A 56 10.01 3.24 -12.04
CA THR A 56 10.97 4.11 -11.36
C THR A 56 10.41 5.49 -11.03
N GLU A 57 9.79 6.14 -12.00
CA GLU A 57 9.23 7.47 -11.79
C GLU A 57 8.12 7.46 -10.75
N PHE A 58 7.20 6.49 -10.85
CA PHE A 58 6.14 6.32 -9.87
C PHE A 58 6.71 6.13 -8.46
N CYS A 59 7.72 5.29 -8.32
CA CYS A 59 8.29 4.99 -7.02
C CYS A 59 9.03 6.18 -6.42
N GLN A 60 9.76 6.92 -7.23
CA GLN A 60 10.44 8.12 -6.75
C GLN A 60 9.44 9.16 -6.23
N GLU A 61 8.36 9.37 -6.96
CA GLU A 61 7.35 10.33 -6.55
C GLU A 61 6.53 9.81 -5.35
N SER A 62 6.24 8.52 -5.32
CA SER A 62 5.55 7.90 -4.19
C SER A 62 6.35 8.05 -2.89
N GLU A 63 7.66 7.84 -2.97
CA GLU A 63 8.52 7.95 -1.79
C GLU A 63 8.49 9.34 -1.19
N LYS A 64 8.48 10.37 -2.02
CA LYS A 64 8.46 11.75 -1.55
C LYS A 64 7.22 12.10 -0.73
N VAL A 65 6.08 11.49 -1.07
CA VAL A 65 4.79 11.84 -0.47
C VAL A 65 4.21 10.72 0.41
N PHE A 66 4.95 9.63 0.58
CA PHE A 66 4.42 8.44 1.26
C PHE A 66 3.94 8.74 2.67
N GLU A 67 4.79 9.33 3.49
CA GLU A 67 4.44 9.59 4.88
C GLU A 67 3.30 10.60 5.00
N LYS A 68 3.34 11.65 4.21
CA LYS A 68 2.27 12.64 4.19
C LYS A 68 0.94 12.01 3.81
N ASN A 69 0.93 11.22 2.74
CA ASN A 69 -0.29 10.56 2.28
C ASN A 69 -0.79 9.55 3.31
N LEU A 70 0.11 8.82 3.95
CA LEU A 70 -0.28 7.86 4.99
C LEU A 70 -1.04 8.56 6.13
N VAL A 71 -0.49 9.65 6.64
CA VAL A 71 -1.11 10.41 7.73
C VAL A 71 -2.47 10.95 7.30
N GLU A 72 -2.54 11.55 6.12
CA GLU A 72 -3.78 12.14 5.62
C GLU A 72 -4.88 11.10 5.40
N ILE A 73 -4.52 9.98 4.77
CA ILE A 73 -5.49 8.93 4.45
C ILE A 73 -6.01 8.30 5.74
N VAL A 74 -5.13 7.99 6.69
CA VAL A 74 -5.55 7.40 7.96
C VAL A 74 -6.51 8.33 8.69
N ALA A 75 -6.25 9.63 8.67
CA ALA A 75 -7.12 10.61 9.32
C ALA A 75 -8.51 10.70 8.68
N LEU A 76 -8.60 10.45 7.37
CA LEU A 76 -9.86 10.57 6.63
C LEU A 76 -10.68 9.28 6.59
N LEU A 77 -10.05 8.14 6.81
CA LEU A 77 -10.76 6.85 6.72
C LEU A 77 -11.66 6.63 7.93
N PRO A 78 -12.77 5.90 7.74
CA PRO A 78 -13.61 5.48 8.87
C PRO A 78 -12.81 4.70 9.91
N LYS A 79 -13.18 4.82 11.16
CA LYS A 79 -12.49 4.10 12.23
C LYS A 79 -12.97 2.66 12.36
N ASP A 80 -14.20 2.40 11.96
CA ASP A 80 -14.77 1.07 11.94
C ASP A 80 -14.08 0.21 10.87
N LYS A 81 -13.65 -0.98 11.23
CA LYS A 81 -12.89 -1.85 10.34
C LYS A 81 -13.65 -2.18 9.05
N ALA A 82 -14.91 -2.55 9.17
CA ALA A 82 -15.70 -2.93 7.97
C ALA A 82 -15.87 -1.75 7.02
N SER A 83 -16.18 -0.57 7.55
CA SER A 83 -16.34 0.64 6.74
C SER A 83 -15.02 1.09 6.15
N ARG A 84 -13.94 0.99 6.92
CA ARG A 84 -12.60 1.34 6.46
C ARG A 84 -12.16 0.43 5.31
N ASP A 85 -12.32 -0.88 5.46
CA ASP A 85 -11.92 -1.83 4.42
C ASP A 85 -12.74 -1.62 3.15
N ALA A 86 -14.03 -1.34 3.28
CA ALA A 86 -14.89 -1.05 2.13
C ALA A 86 -14.45 0.22 1.42
N ALA A 87 -14.10 1.27 2.18
CA ALA A 87 -13.62 2.52 1.61
C ALA A 87 -12.32 2.33 0.87
N ILE A 88 -11.39 1.56 1.43
CA ILE A 88 -10.10 1.26 0.79
C ILE A 88 -10.32 0.51 -0.52
N LYS A 89 -11.16 -0.50 -0.51
CA LYS A 89 -11.44 -1.28 -1.73
C LYS A 89 -12.08 -0.42 -2.80
N HIS A 90 -12.95 0.49 -2.41
CA HIS A 90 -13.57 1.44 -3.35
C HIS A 90 -12.51 2.33 -4.01
N GLU A 91 -11.57 2.85 -3.23
CA GLU A 91 -10.50 3.68 -3.76
C GLU A 91 -9.57 2.87 -4.67
N LEU A 92 -9.29 1.61 -4.32
CA LEU A 92 -8.47 0.74 -5.17
C LEU A 92 -9.12 0.50 -6.53
N LEU A 93 -10.44 0.36 -6.58
CA LEU A 93 -11.14 0.21 -7.86
C LEU A 93 -10.97 1.45 -8.73
N LYS A 94 -11.00 2.63 -8.15
CA LYS A 94 -10.76 3.86 -8.90
C LYS A 94 -9.34 3.89 -9.47
N LEU A 95 -8.35 3.43 -8.70
CA LEU A 95 -6.97 3.38 -9.15
C LEU A 95 -6.78 2.41 -10.31
N GLU A 96 -7.52 1.31 -10.32
CA GLU A 96 -7.47 0.37 -11.43
C GLU A 96 -7.91 1.01 -12.74
N THR A 97 -8.87 1.92 -12.72
CA THR A 97 -9.29 2.62 -13.94
C THR A 97 -8.19 3.53 -14.47
N ILE A 98 -7.34 4.06 -13.60
CA ILE A 98 -6.20 4.86 -14.02
C ILE A 98 -5.12 3.97 -14.62
N LEU A 99 -4.84 2.82 -13.98
CA LEU A 99 -3.84 1.87 -14.47
C LEU A 99 -4.13 1.36 -15.87
N VAL A 100 -5.39 1.13 -16.19
CA VAL A 100 -5.80 0.67 -17.52
C VAL A 100 -5.28 1.61 -18.61
N LYS A 101 -5.23 2.90 -18.33
CA LYS A 101 -4.75 3.90 -19.28
C LYS A 101 -3.26 3.77 -19.57
N LEU A 102 -2.51 3.15 -18.67
CA LEU A 102 -1.06 2.96 -18.81
C LEU A 102 -0.71 1.66 -19.53
N GLY A 103 -1.70 0.82 -19.83
CA GLY A 103 -1.52 -0.41 -20.60
C GLY A 103 -1.35 -1.65 -19.75
N LYS A 104 -1.40 -2.81 -20.43
CA LYS A 104 -1.40 -4.11 -19.75
C LYS A 104 -0.09 -4.40 -19.02
N VAL A 105 1.04 -4.08 -19.65
CA VAL A 105 2.35 -4.37 -19.05
C VAL A 105 2.55 -3.54 -17.79
N TYR A 106 2.26 -2.25 -17.87
CA TYR A 106 2.40 -1.38 -16.71
C TYR A 106 1.49 -1.85 -15.56
N THR A 107 0.25 -2.19 -15.88
CA THR A 107 -0.71 -2.69 -14.89
C THR A 107 -0.21 -3.96 -14.22
N LEU A 108 0.29 -4.91 -15.01
CA LEU A 108 0.82 -6.16 -14.48
C LEU A 108 2.00 -5.92 -13.53
N VAL A 109 2.95 -5.09 -13.97
CA VAL A 109 4.14 -4.80 -13.17
C VAL A 109 3.76 -4.06 -11.89
N MET A 110 2.80 -3.13 -11.96
CA MET A 110 2.30 -2.44 -10.78
C MET A 110 1.65 -3.42 -9.80
N HIS A 111 0.81 -4.32 -10.29
CA HIS A 111 0.16 -5.32 -9.43
C HIS A 111 1.19 -6.22 -8.74
N GLN A 112 2.23 -6.63 -9.46
CA GLN A 112 3.29 -7.44 -8.87
C GLN A 112 4.04 -6.69 -7.79
N SER A 113 4.37 -5.42 -8.03
CA SER A 113 5.06 -4.58 -7.05
C SER A 113 4.23 -4.36 -5.82
N MET A 114 2.93 -4.10 -5.99
CA MET A 114 2.03 -3.89 -4.87
C MET A 114 1.83 -5.16 -4.05
N LYS A 115 1.75 -6.31 -4.72
CA LYS A 115 1.65 -7.60 -4.02
C LYS A 115 2.89 -7.87 -3.17
N THR A 116 4.07 -7.63 -3.73
CA THR A 116 5.32 -7.80 -3.01
C THR A 116 5.40 -6.87 -1.81
N PHE A 117 5.03 -5.62 -2.00
CA PHE A 117 5.02 -4.65 -0.91
C PHE A 117 4.03 -5.05 0.18
N LYS A 118 2.83 -5.49 -0.21
CA LYS A 118 1.83 -5.98 0.74
C LYS A 118 2.37 -7.11 1.61
N GLU A 119 3.10 -8.05 0.99
CA GLU A 119 3.71 -9.15 1.72
C GLU A 119 4.73 -8.65 2.74
N HIS A 120 5.56 -7.68 2.36
CA HIS A 120 6.54 -7.09 3.27
C HIS A 120 5.88 -6.35 4.43
N VAL A 121 4.81 -5.62 4.16
CA VAL A 121 4.05 -4.93 5.21
C VAL A 121 3.44 -5.96 6.17
N SER A 122 2.87 -7.03 5.64
CA SER A 122 2.29 -8.09 6.48
C SER A 122 3.36 -8.72 7.38
N LYS A 123 4.55 -8.95 6.86
CA LYS A 123 5.65 -9.50 7.67
C LYS A 123 6.08 -8.53 8.77
N ALA A 124 6.19 -7.25 8.46
CA ALA A 124 6.54 -6.23 9.44
C ALA A 124 5.48 -6.13 10.53
N HIS A 125 4.20 -6.19 10.14
CA HIS A 125 3.08 -6.19 11.05
C HIS A 125 3.14 -7.37 12.02
N HIS A 126 3.41 -8.56 11.50
CA HIS A 126 3.51 -9.76 12.33
C HIS A 126 4.73 -9.74 13.23
N SER A 127 5.84 -9.20 12.77
CA SER A 127 7.05 -9.06 13.58
C SER A 127 6.79 -8.20 14.81
N VAL A 128 6.02 -7.12 14.65
CA VAL A 128 5.65 -6.26 15.78
C VAL A 128 4.78 -7.03 16.78
N ILE A 129 3.83 -7.82 16.28
CA ILE A 129 2.97 -8.62 17.14
C ILE A 129 3.78 -9.70 17.88
N GLU A 130 4.69 -10.37 17.18
CA GLU A 130 5.50 -11.45 17.75
C GLU A 130 6.41 -10.98 18.87
N ASP A 131 6.75 -9.70 18.91
CA ASP A 131 7.52 -9.14 20.03
C ASP A 131 6.75 -9.19 21.35
N PHE A 132 5.43 -9.32 21.30
CA PHE A 132 4.56 -9.32 22.47
C PHE A 132 3.92 -10.65 22.77
N ILE A 133 3.85 -11.57 21.80
CA ILE A 133 3.23 -12.88 21.95
C ILE A 133 4.14 -13.96 21.36
N LEU A 134 3.85 -15.21 21.68
CA LEU A 134 4.61 -16.33 21.13
C LEU A 134 4.45 -16.37 19.61
N PRO A 135 5.52 -16.75 18.88
CA PRO A 135 5.43 -16.88 17.43
C PRO A 135 4.32 -17.85 17.05
N ILE A 136 3.49 -17.43 16.15
CA ILE A 136 2.38 -18.21 15.65
C ILE A 136 2.46 -18.28 14.14
N SER A 137 2.25 -19.48 13.59
CA SER A 137 2.10 -19.63 12.16
C SER A 137 0.79 -18.96 11.75
N ILE A 138 0.89 -18.00 10.84
CA ILE A 138 -0.28 -17.19 10.44
C ILE A 138 -0.66 -17.54 9.00
N PRO A 139 -1.89 -18.04 8.79
CA PRO A 139 -2.36 -18.34 7.45
C PRO A 139 -2.34 -17.07 6.57
N GLY A 140 -1.98 -17.24 5.33
CA GLY A 140 -1.91 -16.13 4.39
C GLY A 140 -0.53 -15.51 4.21
N LEU A 141 0.41 -15.79 5.10
CA LEU A 141 1.78 -15.28 4.93
C LEU A 141 2.56 -16.05 3.88
N THR A 142 2.18 -17.29 3.65
CA THR A 142 2.86 -18.17 2.71
C THR A 142 2.14 -18.29 1.37
N ASP A 143 1.06 -17.61 1.20
CA ASP A 143 0.26 -17.67 -0.01
C ASP A 143 0.84 -16.85 -1.16
#